data_20adad4fa4706317c067007f3fc2689a
#
_entry.id   20adad4fa4706317c067007f3fc2689a
#
_cell.length_a   1.000
_cell.length_b   1.000
_cell.length_c   1.000
_cell.angle_alpha   90.00
_cell.angle_beta   90.00
_cell.angle_gamma   90.00
#
_symmetry.space_group_name_H-M   'P 1'
#
loop_
_entity.id
_entity.type
_entity.pdbx_description
1 polymer ?
#
loop_
_entity_poly.entity_id
_entity_poly.type
_entity_poly.pdbx_seq_one_letter_code
_entity_poly.pdbx_strand_id
1 'polypeptide(L)'
;FTANSSDGKTASYKMGPYTVSKMSIKKNLAVSNGVNAYISIEDMAVYNAAAAATNAGKIDLVYLYRAAPTTFTHALVSPASDAAYLPGVTLPSGVNRSTKLRKVFGLQDRNLANLQFGIYIDDIDFTQLDMVDMPNYALGLRAEAGVWVETTDKKYRAYIYVNSINAAGTAVISILRYTL
;
A
#
# COMPACT_ATOMS: atom_id res chain seq x y z
N PHE A 1 -20.68 -11.07 -29.56
CA PHE A 1 -20.82 -12.39 -30.22
C PHE A 1 -21.86 -12.31 -31.31
N THR A 2 -21.55 -12.86 -32.46
CA THR A 2 -22.50 -13.04 -33.56
C THR A 2 -22.55 -14.52 -33.87
N ALA A 3 -23.74 -15.09 -33.85
CA ALA A 3 -24.00 -16.47 -34.24
C ALA A 3 -24.83 -16.47 -35.53
N ASN A 4 -24.40 -17.25 -36.52
CA ASN A 4 -25.13 -17.47 -37.76
C ASN A 4 -25.59 -18.91 -37.79
N SER A 5 -26.85 -19.16 -38.09
CA SER A 5 -27.36 -20.51 -38.26
C SER A 5 -27.35 -20.91 -39.71
N SER A 6 -27.43 -22.23 -40.00
CA SER A 6 -27.42 -22.77 -41.36
C SER A 6 -28.63 -22.38 -42.21
N ASP A 7 -29.72 -21.87 -41.58
CA ASP A 7 -30.91 -21.34 -42.24
C ASP A 7 -30.82 -19.83 -42.53
N GLY A 8 -29.63 -19.23 -42.39
CA GLY A 8 -29.34 -17.84 -42.67
C GLY A 8 -29.76 -16.85 -41.57
N LYS A 9 -30.24 -17.30 -40.42
CA LYS A 9 -30.56 -16.42 -39.31
C LYS A 9 -29.31 -16.00 -38.55
N THR A 10 -29.25 -14.70 -38.18
CA THR A 10 -28.16 -14.14 -37.40
C THR A 10 -28.67 -13.66 -36.07
N ALA A 11 -28.06 -14.04 -34.99
CA ALA A 11 -28.26 -13.49 -33.66
C ALA A 11 -26.96 -12.82 -33.23
N SER A 12 -27.02 -11.60 -32.75
CA SER A 12 -25.87 -10.90 -32.20
C SER A 12 -26.14 -10.46 -30.77
N TYR A 13 -25.15 -10.63 -29.93
CA TYR A 13 -25.16 -10.16 -28.54
C TYR A 13 -23.92 -9.29 -28.29
N LYS A 14 -24.16 -8.03 -27.91
CA LYS A 14 -23.08 -7.10 -27.56
C LYS A 14 -22.91 -7.11 -26.06
N MET A 15 -21.74 -7.56 -25.59
CA MET A 15 -21.34 -7.47 -24.19
C MET A 15 -20.59 -6.16 -23.97
N GLY A 16 -20.85 -5.51 -22.84
CA GLY A 16 -20.19 -4.25 -22.45
C GLY A 16 -21.11 -3.03 -22.52
N PRO A 17 -20.61 -1.86 -22.18
CA PRO A 17 -19.21 -1.57 -21.90
C PRO A 17 -18.69 -2.21 -20.60
N TYR A 18 -17.42 -2.60 -20.59
CA TYR A 18 -16.73 -3.04 -19.39
C TYR A 18 -15.88 -1.90 -18.82
N THR A 19 -15.95 -1.70 -17.51
CA THR A 19 -15.04 -0.79 -16.82
C THR A 19 -13.81 -1.58 -16.37
N VAL A 20 -12.64 -1.14 -16.78
CA VAL A 20 -11.38 -1.71 -16.28
C VAL A 20 -11.09 -1.10 -14.92
N SER A 21 -10.77 -1.94 -13.94
CA SER A 21 -10.37 -1.47 -12.62
C SER A 21 -9.12 -0.60 -12.70
N LYS A 22 -9.09 0.46 -11.89
CA LYS A 22 -7.93 1.35 -11.72
C LYS A 22 -6.90 0.80 -10.72
N MET A 23 -7.02 -0.45 -10.33
CA MET A 23 -6.12 -1.09 -9.38
C MET A 23 -4.87 -1.67 -10.05
N SER A 24 -3.79 -1.63 -9.29
CA SER A 24 -2.51 -2.27 -9.62
C SER A 24 -1.97 -3.00 -8.39
N ILE A 25 -1.34 -4.15 -8.59
CA ILE A 25 -0.82 -4.99 -7.50
C ILE A 25 0.68 -5.17 -7.64
N LYS A 26 1.40 -5.02 -6.52
CA LYS A 26 2.80 -5.41 -6.38
C LYS A 26 2.98 -6.22 -5.12
N LYS A 27 3.46 -7.46 -5.27
CA LYS A 27 3.62 -8.40 -4.15
C LYS A 27 5.07 -8.54 -3.71
N ASN A 28 5.24 -8.93 -2.44
CA ASN A 28 6.50 -9.43 -1.89
C ASN A 28 7.65 -8.39 -1.98
N LEU A 29 7.36 -7.15 -1.67
CA LEU A 29 8.38 -6.11 -1.53
C LEU A 29 9.09 -6.28 -0.19
N ALA A 30 10.39 -6.46 -0.21
CA ALA A 30 11.21 -6.50 1.00
C ALA A 30 11.49 -5.09 1.50
N VAL A 31 11.22 -4.85 2.78
CA VAL A 31 11.56 -3.61 3.49
C VAL A 31 12.49 -3.93 4.65
N SER A 32 13.44 -3.02 4.93
CA SER A 32 14.37 -3.17 6.04
C SER A 32 14.68 -1.83 6.68
N ASN A 33 14.63 -1.81 8.01
CA ASN A 33 14.86 -0.61 8.80
C ASN A 33 16.26 -0.02 8.53
N GLY A 34 16.30 1.27 8.19
CA GLY A 34 17.54 2.01 7.94
C GLY A 34 18.28 1.67 6.64
N VAL A 35 17.81 0.68 5.86
CA VAL A 35 18.46 0.27 4.59
C VAL A 35 17.50 0.52 3.41
N ASN A 36 16.54 -0.36 3.20
CA ASN A 36 15.50 -0.23 2.19
C ASN A 36 14.18 0.12 2.90
N ALA A 37 14.04 1.36 3.30
CA ALA A 37 12.99 1.80 4.22
C ALA A 37 11.99 2.78 3.60
N TYR A 38 12.25 3.34 2.43
CA TYR A 38 11.46 4.39 1.81
C TYR A 38 10.52 3.82 0.76
N ILE A 39 9.22 4.08 0.91
CA ILE A 39 8.19 3.46 0.07
C ILE A 39 7.49 4.54 -0.75
N SER A 40 7.41 4.32 -2.07
CA SER A 40 6.57 5.07 -2.99
C SER A 40 5.30 4.29 -3.32
N ILE A 41 4.14 4.89 -3.10
CA ILE A 41 2.86 4.33 -3.53
C ILE A 41 2.69 4.49 -5.05
N GLU A 42 3.13 5.61 -5.61
CA GLU A 42 3.08 5.86 -7.05
C GLU A 42 3.86 4.78 -7.83
N ASP A 43 5.08 4.48 -7.43
CA ASP A 43 5.93 3.51 -8.13
C ASP A 43 5.71 2.06 -7.65
N MET A 44 4.97 1.87 -6.56
CA MET A 44 4.83 0.61 -5.82
C MET A 44 6.22 -0.03 -5.59
N ALA A 45 7.13 0.76 -5.05
CA ALA A 45 8.54 0.40 -4.92
C ALA A 45 9.10 0.79 -3.54
N VAL A 46 10.20 0.14 -3.19
CA VAL A 46 10.98 0.39 -1.98
C VAL A 46 12.36 0.91 -2.37
N TYR A 47 12.79 1.96 -1.72
CA TYR A 47 14.05 2.65 -2.01
C TYR A 47 14.97 2.68 -0.78
N ASN A 48 16.28 2.69 -1.02
CA ASN A 48 17.26 3.10 -0.03
C ASN A 48 17.34 4.64 0.07
N ALA A 49 18.11 5.17 1.00
CA ALA A 49 18.19 6.62 1.23
C ALA A 49 18.67 7.41 0.01
N ALA A 50 19.64 6.90 -0.76
CA ALA A 50 20.16 7.56 -1.94
C ALA A 50 19.10 7.65 -3.07
N ALA A 51 18.42 6.54 -3.34
CA ALA A 51 17.34 6.51 -4.31
C ALA A 51 16.12 7.33 -3.84
N ALA A 52 15.83 7.35 -2.53
CA ALA A 52 14.77 8.18 -1.96
C ALA A 52 15.06 9.68 -2.12
N ALA A 53 16.31 10.11 -1.99
CA ALA A 53 16.70 11.51 -2.24
C ALA A 53 16.42 11.93 -3.69
N THR A 54 16.72 11.04 -4.65
CA THR A 54 16.45 11.29 -6.09
C THR A 54 14.96 11.30 -6.41
N ASN A 55 14.15 10.55 -5.66
CA ASN A 55 12.69 10.41 -5.85
C ASN A 55 11.88 11.07 -4.71
N ALA A 56 12.43 12.12 -4.08
CA ALA A 56 11.90 12.67 -2.83
C ALA A 56 10.41 13.03 -2.88
N GLY A 57 9.93 13.59 -3.99
CA GLY A 57 8.53 13.95 -4.19
C GLY A 57 7.56 12.77 -4.29
N LYS A 58 8.06 11.52 -4.38
CA LYS A 58 7.26 10.30 -4.49
C LYS A 58 7.31 9.43 -3.23
N ILE A 59 8.14 9.77 -2.24
CA ILE A 59 8.26 8.98 -1.02
C ILE A 59 7.10 9.29 -0.10
N ASP A 60 6.22 8.33 0.05
CA ASP A 60 5.00 8.43 0.84
C ASP A 60 5.18 7.94 2.28
N LEU A 61 6.01 6.91 2.47
CA LEU A 61 6.15 6.24 3.76
C LEU A 61 7.60 5.88 4.06
N VAL A 62 7.91 5.81 5.35
CA VAL A 62 9.14 5.25 5.90
C VAL A 62 8.79 4.01 6.73
N TYR A 63 9.44 2.90 6.44
CA TYR A 63 9.36 1.69 7.28
C TYR A 63 10.37 1.79 8.42
N LEU A 64 9.91 1.51 9.62
CA LEU A 64 10.70 1.55 10.85
C LEU A 64 10.55 0.26 11.64
N TYR A 65 11.63 -0.09 12.36
CA TYR A 65 11.61 -1.12 13.39
C TYR A 65 12.33 -0.62 14.63
N ARG A 66 11.71 -0.82 15.80
CA ARG A 66 12.30 -0.49 17.07
C ARG A 66 11.97 -1.57 18.09
N ALA A 67 13.01 -2.25 18.55
CA ALA A 67 12.88 -3.35 19.51
C ALA A 67 12.52 -2.87 20.92
N ALA A 68 13.06 -1.71 21.34
CA ALA A 68 12.82 -1.14 22.66
C ALA A 68 12.90 0.39 22.64
N PRO A 69 12.06 1.10 23.41
CA PRO A 69 10.84 0.59 24.04
C PRO A 69 9.84 0.12 22.99
N THR A 70 9.07 -0.92 23.29
CA THR A 70 8.26 -1.72 22.37
C THR A 70 7.04 -1.03 21.76
N THR A 71 6.86 0.27 21.97
CA THR A 71 5.70 1.01 21.48
C THR A 71 5.57 1.03 19.96
N PHE A 72 6.65 0.84 19.20
CA PHE A 72 6.62 0.87 17.75
C PHE A 72 6.68 -0.50 17.10
N THR A 73 7.53 -1.41 17.59
CA THR A 73 7.90 -2.64 16.89
C THR A 73 8.14 -2.39 15.40
N HIS A 74 7.30 -2.88 14.50
CA HIS A 74 7.30 -2.53 13.09
C HIS A 74 6.28 -1.42 12.83
N ALA A 75 6.64 -0.44 12.01
CA ALA A 75 5.80 0.72 11.74
C ALA A 75 5.94 1.19 10.29
N LEU A 76 4.87 1.80 9.80
CA LEU A 76 4.87 2.63 8.60
C LEU A 76 4.52 4.05 9.02
N VAL A 77 5.36 5.01 8.65
CA VAL A 77 5.23 6.39 9.10
C VAL A 77 5.40 7.32 7.91
N SER A 78 4.56 8.33 7.82
CA SER A 78 4.70 9.38 6.81
C SER A 78 5.94 10.24 7.10
N PRO A 79 6.69 10.69 6.11
CA PRO A 79 7.84 11.59 6.30
C PRO A 79 7.53 12.87 7.09
N ALA A 80 6.33 13.43 6.92
CA ALA A 80 5.91 14.65 7.63
C ALA A 80 5.30 14.38 9.02
N SER A 81 5.44 13.18 9.55
CA SER A 81 5.00 12.88 10.93
C SER A 81 5.86 13.63 11.96
N ASP A 82 5.32 13.76 13.17
CA ASP A 82 6.08 14.24 14.31
C ASP A 82 7.37 13.41 14.49
N ALA A 83 8.45 14.08 14.88
CA ALA A 83 9.77 13.46 15.08
C ALA A 83 9.73 12.32 16.12
N ALA A 84 8.78 12.35 17.04
CA ALA A 84 8.56 11.26 18.00
C ALA A 84 8.19 9.93 17.31
N TYR A 85 7.61 9.97 16.11
CA TYR A 85 7.28 8.79 15.31
C TYR A 85 8.40 8.38 14.33
N LEU A 86 9.46 9.20 14.22
CA LEU A 86 10.63 8.96 13.38
C LEU A 86 11.94 8.92 14.19
N PRO A 87 11.99 8.20 15.32
CA PRO A 87 13.13 8.23 16.23
C PRO A 87 14.40 7.71 15.55
N GLY A 88 15.45 8.58 15.53
CA GLY A 88 16.74 8.24 14.94
C GLY A 88 16.76 8.18 13.41
N VAL A 89 15.72 8.66 12.75
CA VAL A 89 15.65 8.74 11.29
C VAL A 89 16.08 10.12 10.83
N THR A 90 17.09 10.17 9.96
CA THR A 90 17.41 11.35 9.17
C THR A 90 16.81 11.16 7.78
N LEU A 91 15.80 11.96 7.46
CA LEU A 91 15.16 11.88 6.15
C LEU A 91 16.07 12.47 5.07
N PRO A 92 16.12 11.86 3.87
CA PRO A 92 16.76 12.46 2.71
C PRO A 92 16.13 13.81 2.36
N SER A 93 16.94 14.71 1.80
CA SER A 93 16.49 16.05 1.42
C SER A 93 15.26 15.99 0.51
N GLY A 94 14.24 16.79 0.80
CA GLY A 94 12.99 16.86 0.03
C GLY A 94 11.97 15.76 0.33
N VAL A 95 12.30 14.76 1.14
CA VAL A 95 11.36 13.71 1.57
C VAL A 95 10.51 14.25 2.74
N ASN A 96 9.30 14.72 2.43
CA ASN A 96 8.47 15.47 3.38
C ASN A 96 6.95 15.31 3.15
N ARG A 97 6.50 14.26 2.45
CA ARG A 97 5.06 14.07 2.18
C ARG A 97 4.28 13.77 3.46
N SER A 98 3.02 14.27 3.52
CA SER A 98 2.09 14.05 4.63
C SER A 98 1.00 13.06 4.22
N THR A 99 1.35 11.80 4.20
CA THR A 99 0.48 10.69 3.81
C THR A 99 -0.36 10.22 4.98
N LYS A 100 -1.65 9.93 4.76
CA LYS A 100 -2.55 9.41 5.79
C LYS A 100 -2.54 7.90 5.83
N LEU A 101 -2.65 7.33 7.04
CA LEU A 101 -2.62 5.88 7.26
C LEU A 101 -3.75 5.43 8.19
N ARG A 102 -4.37 4.29 7.87
CA ARG A 102 -5.34 3.63 8.75
C ARG A 102 -4.99 2.15 8.89
N LYS A 103 -4.49 1.77 10.06
CA LYS A 103 -4.16 0.38 10.36
C LYS A 103 -5.43 -0.43 10.59
N VAL A 104 -5.46 -1.65 10.05
CA VAL A 104 -6.51 -2.64 10.25
C VAL A 104 -5.91 -4.03 10.48
N PHE A 105 -6.65 -4.90 11.16
CA PHE A 105 -6.31 -6.31 11.34
C PHE A 105 -7.45 -7.18 10.84
N GLY A 106 -7.13 -8.39 10.39
CA GLY A 106 -8.12 -9.36 9.94
C GLY A 106 -8.70 -9.09 8.55
N LEU A 107 -8.27 -8.03 7.87
CA LEU A 107 -8.64 -7.75 6.48
C LEU A 107 -7.62 -8.39 5.56
N GLN A 108 -7.79 -9.67 5.28
CA GLN A 108 -6.87 -10.45 4.46
C GLN A 108 -7.38 -10.50 3.02
N ASP A 109 -6.89 -9.58 2.20
CA ASP A 109 -7.19 -9.61 0.76
C ASP A 109 -6.58 -10.87 0.13
N ARG A 110 -7.42 -11.62 -0.57
CA ARG A 110 -7.06 -12.90 -1.17
C ARG A 110 -5.93 -12.79 -2.18
N ASN A 111 -5.87 -11.69 -2.92
CA ASN A 111 -4.82 -11.47 -3.91
C ASN A 111 -3.47 -11.19 -3.27
N LEU A 112 -3.43 -10.52 -2.13
CA LEU A 112 -2.20 -10.12 -1.44
C LEU A 112 -1.70 -11.21 -0.49
N ALA A 113 -2.60 -11.85 0.22
CA ALA A 113 -2.29 -12.87 1.24
C ALA A 113 -2.03 -14.26 0.67
N ASN A 114 -2.32 -14.52 -0.60
CA ASN A 114 -2.29 -15.85 -1.22
C ASN A 114 -3.16 -16.90 -0.49
N LEU A 115 -4.28 -16.46 0.07
CA LEU A 115 -5.19 -17.31 0.82
C LEU A 115 -6.19 -17.99 -0.11
N GLN A 116 -6.58 -19.22 0.24
CA GLN A 116 -7.65 -19.92 -0.45
C GLN A 116 -9.02 -19.29 -0.15
N PHE A 117 -9.19 -18.80 1.07
CA PHE A 117 -10.38 -18.10 1.54
C PHE A 117 -9.98 -16.71 2.01
N GLY A 118 -10.76 -15.71 1.64
CA GLY A 118 -10.52 -14.33 2.00
C GLY A 118 -11.48 -13.43 1.26
N ILE A 119 -11.43 -12.16 1.57
CA ILE A 119 -12.16 -11.13 0.84
C ILE A 119 -11.33 -10.62 -0.32
N TYR A 120 -11.98 -9.94 -1.24
CA TYR A 120 -11.33 -9.14 -2.26
C TYR A 120 -11.54 -7.67 -1.93
N ILE A 121 -10.46 -6.91 -1.89
CA ILE A 121 -10.52 -5.45 -1.86
C ILE A 121 -10.70 -5.00 -3.31
N ASP A 122 -11.71 -4.18 -3.57
CA ASP A 122 -12.06 -3.72 -4.90
C ASP A 122 -12.14 -2.19 -5.00
N ASP A 123 -12.55 -1.69 -6.16
CA ASP A 123 -12.67 -0.26 -6.45
C ASP A 123 -13.67 0.43 -5.49
N ILE A 124 -14.68 -0.29 -5.01
CA ILE A 124 -15.71 0.24 -4.11
C ILE A 124 -15.09 0.52 -2.74
N ASP A 125 -14.29 -0.42 -2.21
CA ASP A 125 -13.58 -0.24 -0.94
C ASP A 125 -12.71 1.01 -0.96
N PHE A 126 -11.97 1.23 -2.06
CA PHE A 126 -11.13 2.41 -2.19
C PHE A 126 -11.91 3.70 -2.32
N THR A 127 -13.04 3.69 -3.02
CA THR A 127 -13.84 4.90 -3.23
C THR A 127 -14.63 5.30 -1.99
N GLN A 128 -15.10 4.34 -1.20
CA GLN A 128 -15.86 4.58 0.04
C GLN A 128 -14.97 4.79 1.28
N LEU A 129 -13.65 4.62 1.15
CA LEU A 129 -12.72 4.73 2.27
C LEU A 129 -12.69 6.17 2.81
N ASP A 130 -13.06 6.32 4.09
CA ASP A 130 -12.90 7.59 4.81
C ASP A 130 -11.50 7.69 5.43
N MET A 131 -10.75 8.71 5.02
CA MET A 131 -9.40 9.01 5.47
C MET A 131 -9.28 10.42 6.07
N VAL A 132 -10.41 11.12 6.35
CA VAL A 132 -10.41 12.54 6.74
C VAL A 132 -9.54 12.79 7.99
N ASP A 133 -9.78 12.08 9.09
CA ASP A 133 -9.11 12.27 10.38
C ASP A 133 -8.07 11.18 10.69
N MET A 134 -7.58 10.51 9.64
CA MET A 134 -6.62 9.44 9.85
C MET A 134 -5.24 9.98 10.19
N PRO A 135 -4.50 9.30 11.10
CA PRO A 135 -3.14 9.65 11.46
C PRO A 135 -2.20 9.50 10.26
N ASN A 136 -1.00 10.03 10.39
CA ASN A 136 0.08 9.89 9.42
C ASN A 136 1.11 8.82 9.82
N TYR A 137 0.70 7.86 10.66
CA TYR A 137 1.50 6.71 11.10
C TYR A 137 0.64 5.48 11.36
N ALA A 138 1.27 4.30 11.27
CA ALA A 138 0.71 3.01 11.64
C ALA A 138 1.77 2.21 12.43
N LEU A 139 1.60 2.13 13.74
CA LEU A 139 2.55 1.54 14.68
C LEU A 139 2.14 0.14 15.11
N GLY A 140 3.08 -0.67 15.60
CA GLY A 140 2.83 -1.99 16.13
C GLY A 140 2.30 -2.95 15.06
N LEU A 141 2.86 -2.88 13.87
CA LEU A 141 2.52 -3.80 12.79
C LEU A 141 3.05 -5.20 13.09
N ARG A 142 2.31 -6.18 12.64
CA ARG A 142 2.65 -7.61 12.71
C ARG A 142 2.27 -8.27 11.39
N ALA A 143 2.65 -9.51 11.21
CA ALA A 143 2.19 -10.29 10.06
C ALA A 143 0.65 -10.25 9.99
N GLU A 144 0.11 -10.24 8.80
CA GLU A 144 -1.32 -10.15 8.48
C GLU A 144 -1.99 -8.81 8.84
N ALA A 145 -1.21 -7.81 9.27
CA ALA A 145 -1.75 -6.45 9.39
C ALA A 145 -1.94 -5.83 8.01
N GLY A 146 -2.98 -5.01 7.89
CA GLY A 146 -3.22 -4.17 6.74
C GLY A 146 -3.10 -2.68 7.09
N VAL A 147 -2.72 -1.87 6.12
CA VAL A 147 -2.67 -0.41 6.26
C VAL A 147 -3.28 0.23 5.02
N TRP A 148 -4.40 0.92 5.21
CA TRP A 148 -4.94 1.82 4.20
C TRP A 148 -4.10 3.09 4.13
N VAL A 149 -3.87 3.57 2.95
CA VAL A 149 -3.02 4.73 2.66
C VAL A 149 -3.76 5.68 1.72
N GLU A 150 -3.65 6.98 1.97
CA GLU A 150 -4.02 8.03 1.02
C GLU A 150 -2.83 8.98 0.85
N THR A 151 -2.35 9.13 -0.40
CA THR A 151 -1.20 10.00 -0.70
C THR A 151 -1.54 11.47 -0.50
N THR A 152 -0.53 12.28 -0.19
CA THR A 152 -0.68 13.73 0.09
C THR A 152 -1.38 14.48 -1.05
N ASP A 153 -1.08 14.13 -2.29
CA ASP A 153 -1.64 14.75 -3.49
C ASP A 153 -3.02 14.16 -3.89
N LYS A 154 -3.51 13.21 -3.12
CA LYS A 154 -4.77 12.48 -3.35
C LYS A 154 -4.87 11.84 -4.73
N LYS A 155 -3.76 11.50 -5.35
CA LYS A 155 -3.75 10.77 -6.62
C LYS A 155 -3.97 9.29 -6.44
N TYR A 156 -3.53 8.76 -5.30
CA TYR A 156 -3.56 7.33 -5.03
C TYR A 156 -4.12 7.05 -3.65
N ARG A 157 -4.89 5.98 -3.58
CA ARG A 157 -5.13 5.21 -2.36
C ARG A 157 -4.44 3.86 -2.51
N ALA A 158 -4.03 3.28 -1.40
CA ALA A 158 -3.43 1.95 -1.39
C ALA A 158 -3.86 1.16 -0.17
N TYR A 159 -3.79 -0.15 -0.31
CA TYR A 159 -3.83 -1.09 0.79
C TYR A 159 -2.50 -1.83 0.84
N ILE A 160 -1.77 -1.67 1.93
CA ILE A 160 -0.51 -2.36 2.18
C ILE A 160 -0.81 -3.54 3.11
N TYR A 161 -0.46 -4.74 2.67
CA TYR A 161 -0.56 -5.96 3.47
C TYR A 161 0.83 -6.38 3.95
N VAL A 162 0.96 -6.68 5.23
CA VAL A 162 2.21 -7.15 5.84
C VAL A 162 2.23 -8.67 5.76
N ASN A 163 2.96 -9.22 4.79
CA ASN A 163 3.05 -10.66 4.57
C ASN A 163 3.84 -11.36 5.69
N SER A 164 4.96 -10.76 6.10
CA SER A 164 5.80 -11.28 7.18
C SER A 164 6.64 -10.19 7.82
N ILE A 165 7.08 -10.44 9.05
CA ILE A 165 8.00 -9.59 9.80
C ILE A 165 9.03 -10.46 10.53
N ASN A 166 10.16 -9.87 10.94
CA ASN A 166 11.11 -10.54 11.82
C ASN A 166 11.76 -9.58 12.83
N ALA A 167 12.37 -10.16 13.86
CA ALA A 167 13.02 -9.41 14.93
C ALA A 167 14.32 -8.70 14.52
N ALA A 168 14.80 -8.91 13.29
CA ALA A 168 15.95 -8.18 12.74
C ALA A 168 15.54 -6.85 12.07
N GLY A 169 14.26 -6.47 12.15
CA GLY A 169 13.78 -5.22 11.59
C GLY A 169 13.58 -5.27 10.08
N THR A 170 13.22 -6.44 9.54
CA THR A 170 12.79 -6.59 8.15
C THR A 170 11.34 -7.05 8.07
N ALA A 171 10.68 -6.72 6.97
CA ALA A 171 9.36 -7.21 6.66
C ALA A 171 9.22 -7.45 5.15
N VAL A 172 8.22 -8.22 4.79
CA VAL A 172 7.74 -8.37 3.41
C VAL A 172 6.34 -7.79 3.36
N ILE A 173 6.11 -6.89 2.43
CA ILE A 173 4.83 -6.23 2.21
C ILE A 173 4.33 -6.43 0.79
N SER A 174 3.03 -6.32 0.60
CA SER A 174 2.40 -6.28 -0.71
C SER A 174 1.52 -5.03 -0.79
N ILE A 175 1.48 -4.41 -1.97
CA ILE A 175 0.75 -3.16 -2.20
C ILE A 175 -0.33 -3.40 -3.25
N LEU A 176 -1.56 -3.07 -2.91
CA LEU A 176 -2.67 -2.90 -3.83
C LEU A 176 -2.93 -1.39 -3.94
N ARG A 177 -2.69 -0.80 -5.11
CA ARG A 177 -2.84 0.63 -5.36
C ARG A 177 -4.06 0.90 -6.24
N TYR A 178 -4.81 1.92 -5.89
CA TYR A 178 -5.93 2.46 -6.66
C TYR A 178 -5.61 3.89 -7.10
N THR A 179 -5.90 4.22 -8.36
CA THR A 179 -5.78 5.59 -8.88
C THR A 179 -7.12 6.31 -8.72
N LEU A 180 -7.14 7.41 -7.97
CA LEU A 180 -8.32 8.24 -7.71
C LEU A 180 -8.78 9.04 -8.93
#